data_04387162210518b58669922db0b986fa
#
_entry.id   04387162210518b58669922db0b986fa
#
_cell.length_a   1.000
_cell.length_b   1.000
_cell.length_c   1.000
_cell.angle_alpha   90.00
_cell.angle_beta   90.00
_cell.angle_gamma   90.00
#
_symmetry.space_group_name_H-M   'P 1'
#
loop_
_entity.id
_entity.type
_entity.pdbx_description
1 polymer ?
#
loop_
_entity_poly.entity_id
_entity_poly.type
_entity_poly.pdbx_seq_one_letter_code
_entity_poly.pdbx_strand_id
1 'polypeptide(L)'
;MSTKPVRVLALVCSTRPGALGPVVGQWLIDTIAPRAAELGVELVPVSLGDLALPFLDEEDVPAAGVHRHEHTKRWSAMVDAADGFIAVTPEYNYGMPAAFKNALDYLGREWAWKPMGFVSYGNTSAGTRSVQHAKQVVTTLRLVPLGATVALRIADTVDSGRLRPDAGRGQAAIGVLDELVRLAHALRPMRERTRSGSEATPLPGSYVRALTPDDAPEVLVLQRCCWVEEALANDTLALSALEESLEQVRAWLATWQATGLWRDGRLLGMVRTRRVDDDWHVGRLGVVPDLRGQGVGRWLLREAEAAVDAGCRRIVLSTGARSRHNIRLYHAQGYRTESSDGATASLTKPVPADGGVGVPDEELTGAG
;
A
#
# COMPACT_ATOMS: atom_id res chain seq x y z
N MET A 1 12.08 15.53 -2.49
CA MET A 1 10.98 14.74 -1.90
C MET A 1 9.76 14.92 -2.78
N SER A 2 9.51 14.02 -3.69
CA SER A 2 8.21 13.95 -4.40
C SER A 2 7.38 12.87 -3.69
N THR A 3 6.87 13.22 -2.51
CA THR A 3 5.88 12.36 -1.87
C THR A 3 4.57 12.50 -2.65
N LYS A 4 4.03 11.39 -3.12
CA LYS A 4 2.68 11.37 -3.70
C LYS A 4 1.74 12.15 -2.77
N PRO A 5 0.93 13.10 -3.27
CA PRO A 5 0.03 13.88 -2.43
C PRO A 5 -0.89 12.96 -1.62
N VAL A 6 -1.22 13.36 -0.39
CA VAL A 6 -2.21 12.66 0.43
C VAL A 6 -3.58 12.87 -0.22
N ARG A 7 -4.29 11.79 -0.52
CA ARG A 7 -5.61 11.82 -1.15
C ARG A 7 -6.70 11.59 -0.12
N VAL A 8 -7.60 12.57 0.05
CA VAL A 8 -8.68 12.55 1.03
C VAL A 8 -10.03 12.55 0.31
N LEU A 9 -10.86 11.54 0.55
CA LEU A 9 -12.23 11.52 0.07
C LEU A 9 -13.17 12.20 1.07
N ALA A 10 -13.90 13.24 0.65
CA ALA A 10 -14.98 13.85 1.40
C ALA A 10 -16.30 13.18 1.01
N LEU A 11 -16.79 12.28 1.87
CA LEU A 11 -17.95 11.43 1.60
C LEU A 11 -19.23 12.10 2.05
N VAL A 12 -20.11 12.51 1.14
CA VAL A 12 -21.48 12.95 1.46
C VAL A 12 -22.36 11.72 1.62
N CYS A 13 -22.73 11.42 2.87
CA CYS A 13 -23.35 10.14 3.25
C CYS A 13 -24.89 10.11 3.09
N SER A 14 -25.54 11.27 2.87
CA SER A 14 -26.98 11.35 2.67
C SER A 14 -27.35 11.13 1.21
N THR A 15 -28.39 10.31 0.97
CA THR A 15 -28.92 10.01 -0.37
C THR A 15 -30.35 10.50 -0.58
N ARG A 16 -30.98 11.04 0.47
CA ARG A 16 -32.35 11.53 0.39
C ARG A 16 -32.44 12.78 -0.50
N PRO A 17 -33.39 12.86 -1.46
CA PRO A 17 -33.63 14.08 -2.23
C PRO A 17 -33.85 15.28 -1.32
N GLY A 18 -33.23 16.41 -1.61
CA GLY A 18 -33.30 17.63 -0.80
C GLY A 18 -32.61 17.55 0.57
N ALA A 19 -31.71 16.56 0.80
CA ALA A 19 -30.92 16.53 2.01
C ALA A 19 -29.90 17.68 2.06
N LEU A 20 -29.51 18.09 3.26
CA LEU A 20 -28.50 19.14 3.49
C LEU A 20 -27.06 18.67 3.23
N GLY A 21 -26.85 17.36 3.04
CA GLY A 21 -25.52 16.78 2.85
C GLY A 21 -24.67 17.47 1.78
N PRO A 22 -25.18 17.71 0.57
CA PRO A 22 -24.44 18.42 -0.46
C PRO A 22 -24.00 19.84 -0.03
N VAL A 23 -24.85 20.57 0.68
CA VAL A 23 -24.56 21.92 1.20
C VAL A 23 -23.47 21.88 2.26
N VAL A 24 -23.57 20.93 3.20
CA VAL A 24 -22.54 20.73 4.23
C VAL A 24 -21.23 20.24 3.64
N GLY A 25 -21.29 19.34 2.65
CA GLY A 25 -20.11 18.85 1.93
C GLY A 25 -19.38 19.96 1.19
N GLN A 26 -20.12 20.82 0.47
CA GLN A 26 -19.54 21.97 -0.24
C GLN A 26 -18.90 22.96 0.74
N TRP A 27 -19.61 23.31 1.83
CA TRP A 27 -19.04 24.14 2.89
C TRP A 27 -17.74 23.57 3.45
N LEU A 28 -17.70 22.27 3.70
CA LEU A 28 -16.47 21.61 4.18
C LEU A 28 -15.33 21.80 3.20
N ILE A 29 -15.54 21.45 1.92
CA ILE A 29 -14.53 21.56 0.87
C ILE A 29 -14.03 23.02 0.77
N ASP A 30 -14.95 24.00 0.67
CA ASP A 30 -14.56 25.42 0.55
C ASP A 30 -13.75 25.89 1.77
N THR A 31 -14.10 25.40 2.97
CA THR A 31 -13.43 25.76 4.22
C THR A 31 -12.03 25.21 4.33
N ILE A 32 -11.83 23.93 3.93
CA ILE A 32 -10.53 23.25 4.12
C ILE A 32 -9.61 23.33 2.89
N ALA A 33 -10.11 23.74 1.72
CA ALA A 33 -9.34 23.78 0.47
C ALA A 33 -8.05 24.62 0.56
N PRO A 34 -8.02 25.84 1.17
CA PRO A 34 -6.79 26.59 1.32
C PRO A 34 -5.74 25.83 2.13
N ARG A 35 -6.15 25.22 3.23
CA ARG A 35 -5.26 24.43 4.08
C ARG A 35 -4.79 23.15 3.40
N ALA A 36 -5.66 22.49 2.65
CA ALA A 36 -5.31 21.31 1.85
C ALA A 36 -4.22 21.63 0.80
N ALA A 37 -4.35 22.77 0.13
CA ALA A 37 -3.34 23.24 -0.82
C ALA A 37 -1.97 23.47 -0.18
N GLU A 38 -1.94 24.10 1.02
CA GLU A 38 -0.71 24.28 1.80
C GLU A 38 -0.04 22.94 2.18
N LEU A 39 -0.83 21.93 2.48
CA LEU A 39 -0.37 20.60 2.87
C LEU A 39 -0.09 19.66 1.69
N GLY A 40 -0.36 20.09 0.45
CA GLY A 40 -0.24 19.24 -0.74
C GLY A 40 -1.24 18.08 -0.74
N VAL A 41 -2.47 18.31 -0.24
CA VAL A 41 -3.54 17.32 -0.16
C VAL A 41 -4.47 17.44 -1.35
N GLU A 42 -4.78 16.31 -1.99
CA GLU A 42 -5.83 16.19 -3.00
C GLU A 42 -7.18 15.91 -2.30
N LEU A 43 -8.11 16.85 -2.39
CA LEU A 43 -9.48 16.69 -1.89
C LEU A 43 -10.38 16.16 -2.99
N VAL A 44 -11.06 15.05 -2.76
CA VAL A 44 -11.98 14.43 -3.73
C VAL A 44 -13.39 14.35 -3.10
N PRO A 45 -14.33 15.20 -3.52
CA PRO A 45 -15.71 15.07 -3.08
C PRO A 45 -16.36 13.83 -3.70
N VAL A 46 -17.09 13.07 -2.89
CA VAL A 46 -17.81 11.86 -3.31
C VAL A 46 -19.20 11.86 -2.70
N SER A 47 -20.22 11.79 -3.53
CA SER A 47 -21.62 11.64 -3.10
C SER A 47 -22.02 10.16 -3.14
N LEU A 48 -22.46 9.60 -2.02
CA LEU A 48 -22.99 8.23 -2.00
C LEU A 48 -24.32 8.14 -2.79
N GLY A 49 -25.04 9.26 -2.95
CA GLY A 49 -26.21 9.32 -3.82
C GLY A 49 -25.85 9.12 -5.29
N ASP A 50 -24.76 9.75 -5.74
CA ASP A 50 -24.31 9.66 -7.14
C ASP A 50 -23.60 8.33 -7.44
N LEU A 51 -22.96 7.73 -6.45
CA LEU A 51 -22.42 6.36 -6.57
C LEU A 51 -23.51 5.33 -6.81
N ALA A 52 -24.73 5.58 -6.30
CA ALA A 52 -25.90 4.73 -6.49
C ALA A 52 -25.64 3.24 -6.25
N LEU A 53 -24.87 2.91 -5.21
CA LEU A 53 -24.61 1.51 -4.86
C LEU A 53 -25.93 0.82 -4.52
N PRO A 54 -26.25 -0.34 -5.12
CA PRO A 54 -27.38 -1.15 -4.67
C PRO A 54 -27.16 -1.60 -3.22
N PHE A 55 -28.12 -2.25 -2.58
CA PHE A 55 -27.77 -3.01 -1.36
C PHE A 55 -26.74 -4.07 -1.73
N LEU A 56 -25.80 -4.35 -0.77
CA LEU A 56 -24.70 -5.27 -1.01
C LEU A 56 -25.17 -6.54 -1.73
N ASP A 57 -24.67 -6.70 -2.96
CA ASP A 57 -25.06 -7.75 -3.92
C ASP A 57 -23.90 -8.60 -4.42
N GLU A 58 -22.72 -8.49 -3.78
CA GLU A 58 -21.59 -9.38 -4.06
C GLU A 58 -21.83 -10.76 -3.42
N GLU A 59 -21.52 -11.83 -4.18
CA GLU A 59 -21.66 -13.21 -3.72
C GLU A 59 -20.57 -13.59 -2.69
N ASP A 60 -19.39 -13.01 -2.84
CA ASP A 60 -18.26 -13.27 -1.96
C ASP A 60 -18.24 -12.29 -0.78
N VAL A 61 -17.76 -12.76 0.38
CA VAL A 61 -17.59 -11.86 1.53
C VAL A 61 -16.53 -10.78 1.24
N PRO A 62 -16.73 -9.53 1.66
CA PRO A 62 -15.80 -8.42 1.35
C PRO A 62 -14.35 -8.69 1.77
N ALA A 63 -14.14 -9.50 2.82
CA ALA A 63 -12.81 -9.90 3.30
C ALA A 63 -12.03 -10.75 2.27
N ALA A 64 -12.71 -11.41 1.34
CA ALA A 64 -12.08 -12.20 0.28
C ALA A 64 -11.37 -11.30 -0.76
N GLY A 65 -11.79 -10.02 -0.88
CA GLY A 65 -11.23 -9.07 -1.83
C GLY A 65 -11.53 -9.41 -3.29
N VAL A 66 -12.54 -10.24 -3.53
CA VAL A 66 -13.05 -10.58 -4.88
C VAL A 66 -14.24 -9.69 -5.15
N HIS A 67 -14.17 -8.88 -6.20
CA HIS A 67 -15.24 -7.96 -6.61
C HIS A 67 -15.72 -8.35 -8.02
N ARG A 68 -16.97 -8.75 -8.14
CA ARG A 68 -17.55 -9.21 -9.41
C ARG A 68 -18.21 -8.06 -10.16
N HIS A 69 -18.95 -7.20 -9.45
CA HIS A 69 -19.72 -6.13 -10.05
C HIS A 69 -18.90 -4.87 -10.35
N GLU A 70 -19.19 -4.20 -11.45
CA GLU A 70 -18.45 -2.99 -11.87
C GLU A 70 -18.62 -1.81 -10.91
N HIS A 71 -19.77 -1.69 -10.25
CA HIS A 71 -19.98 -0.65 -9.21
C HIS A 71 -19.07 -0.92 -8.00
N THR A 72 -18.90 -2.18 -7.59
CA THR A 72 -17.98 -2.55 -6.50
C THR A 72 -16.53 -2.31 -6.88
N LYS A 73 -16.11 -2.71 -8.08
CA LYS A 73 -14.74 -2.46 -8.58
C LYS A 73 -14.41 -0.97 -8.61
N ARG A 74 -15.35 -0.13 -9.10
CA ARG A 74 -15.16 1.33 -9.10
C ARG A 74 -15.06 1.88 -7.68
N TRP A 75 -15.94 1.44 -6.77
CA TRP A 75 -15.90 1.86 -5.38
C TRP A 75 -14.62 1.42 -4.68
N SER A 76 -14.23 0.17 -4.83
CA SER A 76 -12.96 -0.39 -4.34
C SER A 76 -11.76 0.43 -4.81
N ALA A 77 -11.66 0.72 -6.10
CA ALA A 77 -10.57 1.51 -6.67
C ALA A 77 -10.50 2.94 -6.07
N MET A 78 -11.66 3.60 -5.86
CA MET A 78 -11.70 4.92 -5.24
C MET A 78 -11.22 4.89 -3.78
N VAL A 79 -11.73 3.93 -3.01
CA VAL A 79 -11.37 3.76 -1.60
C VAL A 79 -9.92 3.33 -1.46
N ASP A 80 -9.45 2.41 -2.29
CA ASP A 80 -8.06 1.94 -2.24
C ASP A 80 -7.06 3.06 -2.55
N ALA A 81 -7.37 3.91 -3.52
CA ALA A 81 -6.53 5.06 -3.89
C ALA A 81 -6.47 6.16 -2.82
N ALA A 82 -7.41 6.19 -1.86
CA ALA A 82 -7.47 7.19 -0.81
C ALA A 82 -6.49 6.90 0.33
N ASP A 83 -5.97 7.96 0.94
CA ASP A 83 -5.16 7.90 2.16
C ASP A 83 -5.98 8.17 3.44
N GLY A 84 -7.17 8.74 3.31
CA GLY A 84 -8.09 9.01 4.42
C GLY A 84 -9.43 9.54 3.95
N PHE A 85 -10.36 9.73 4.90
CA PHE A 85 -11.76 10.06 4.62
C PHE A 85 -12.28 11.11 5.58
N ILE A 86 -13.17 11.99 5.11
CA ILE A 86 -14.03 12.82 5.95
C ILE A 86 -15.48 12.50 5.60
N ALA A 87 -16.21 11.88 6.52
CA ALA A 87 -17.61 11.53 6.34
C ALA A 87 -18.52 12.69 6.77
N VAL A 88 -19.27 13.23 5.82
CA VAL A 88 -20.32 14.23 6.04
C VAL A 88 -21.65 13.50 6.23
N THR A 89 -22.05 13.31 7.49
CA THR A 89 -23.12 12.39 7.83
C THR A 89 -24.29 13.06 8.58
N PRO A 90 -25.53 12.87 8.14
CA PRO A 90 -26.72 13.17 8.97
C PRO A 90 -26.90 12.15 10.08
N GLU A 91 -27.76 12.45 11.01
CA GLU A 91 -28.34 11.49 11.95
C GLU A 91 -29.77 11.16 11.53
N TYR A 92 -30.02 9.89 11.25
CA TYR A 92 -31.36 9.36 10.99
C TYR A 92 -31.75 8.38 12.09
N ASN A 93 -32.78 8.68 12.85
CA ASN A 93 -33.31 7.80 13.91
C ASN A 93 -32.23 7.27 14.85
N TYR A 94 -31.39 8.16 15.38
CA TYR A 94 -30.26 7.88 16.29
C TYR A 94 -29.08 7.12 15.66
N GLY A 95 -29.07 6.89 14.35
CA GLY A 95 -28.00 6.13 13.69
C GLY A 95 -27.43 6.82 12.45
N MET A 96 -26.40 6.21 11.89
CA MET A 96 -25.88 6.61 10.59
C MET A 96 -26.84 6.22 9.45
N PRO A 97 -26.80 6.92 8.30
CA PRO A 97 -27.59 6.55 7.14
C PRO A 97 -27.32 5.13 6.65
N ALA A 98 -28.38 4.42 6.21
CA ALA A 98 -28.23 3.09 5.64
C ALA A 98 -27.27 3.06 4.45
N ALA A 99 -27.28 4.07 3.59
CA ALA A 99 -26.37 4.19 2.46
C ALA A 99 -24.89 4.26 2.89
N PHE A 100 -24.61 4.92 4.03
CA PHE A 100 -23.25 4.97 4.57
C PHE A 100 -22.81 3.59 5.08
N LYS A 101 -23.68 2.93 5.85
CA LYS A 101 -23.40 1.55 6.31
C LYS A 101 -23.19 0.61 5.12
N ASN A 102 -24.05 0.67 4.11
CA ASN A 102 -23.96 -0.14 2.91
C ASN A 102 -22.62 0.09 2.16
N ALA A 103 -22.23 1.36 1.98
CA ALA A 103 -20.95 1.69 1.33
C ALA A 103 -19.72 1.15 2.09
N LEU A 104 -19.79 1.11 3.43
CA LEU A 104 -18.74 0.51 4.26
C LEU A 104 -18.70 -1.01 4.10
N ASP A 105 -19.86 -1.66 4.02
CA ASP A 105 -19.97 -3.12 3.99
C ASP A 105 -19.53 -3.75 2.66
N TYR A 106 -19.50 -2.99 1.57
CA TYR A 106 -19.04 -3.47 0.27
C TYR A 106 -17.56 -3.87 0.24
N LEU A 107 -16.73 -3.31 1.14
CA LEU A 107 -15.28 -3.42 1.07
C LEU A 107 -14.71 -3.85 2.44
N GLY A 108 -13.51 -4.43 2.39
CA GLY A 108 -12.82 -4.92 3.59
C GLY A 108 -11.43 -4.30 3.75
N ARG A 109 -10.45 -4.89 3.08
CA ARG A 109 -9.03 -4.52 3.19
C ARG A 109 -8.73 -3.10 2.72
N GLU A 110 -9.51 -2.57 1.78
CA GLU A 110 -9.35 -1.23 1.21
C GLU A 110 -9.48 -0.13 2.25
N TRP A 111 -10.25 -0.37 3.31
CA TRP A 111 -10.44 0.54 4.45
C TRP A 111 -9.27 0.53 5.42
N ALA A 112 -8.54 -0.58 5.52
CA ALA A 112 -7.62 -0.81 6.63
C ALA A 112 -6.52 0.25 6.75
N TRP A 113 -6.29 0.68 7.98
CA TRP A 113 -5.23 1.61 8.38
C TRP A 113 -5.29 2.98 7.71
N LYS A 114 -6.51 3.47 7.47
CA LYS A 114 -6.77 4.81 6.97
C LYS A 114 -7.53 5.62 8.01
N PRO A 115 -7.19 6.90 8.25
CA PRO A 115 -7.93 7.75 9.17
C PRO A 115 -9.29 8.16 8.58
N MET A 116 -10.30 8.31 9.45
CA MET A 116 -11.61 8.81 9.10
C MET A 116 -12.05 9.90 10.08
N GLY A 117 -12.19 11.14 9.58
CA GLY A 117 -12.80 12.26 10.27
C GLY A 117 -14.31 12.35 10.02
N PHE A 118 -15.02 13.12 10.84
CA PHE A 118 -16.46 13.27 10.73
C PHE A 118 -16.88 14.71 10.80
N VAL A 119 -17.78 15.09 9.90
CA VAL A 119 -18.62 16.30 9.95
C VAL A 119 -20.05 15.84 10.03
N SER A 120 -20.68 15.96 11.18
CA SER A 120 -22.04 15.50 11.39
C SER A 120 -23.03 16.67 11.46
N TYR A 121 -24.28 16.41 11.10
CA TYR A 121 -25.34 17.39 11.21
C TYR A 121 -26.66 16.72 11.62
N GLY A 122 -27.47 17.45 12.37
CA GLY A 122 -28.76 16.97 12.86
C GLY A 122 -29.45 18.02 13.71
N ASN A 123 -30.59 17.66 14.28
CA ASN A 123 -31.35 18.56 15.13
C ASN A 123 -30.77 18.59 16.56
N THR A 124 -31.31 17.78 17.46
CA THR A 124 -31.00 17.83 18.91
C THR A 124 -29.54 17.44 19.20
N SER A 125 -29.04 16.37 18.58
CA SER A 125 -27.70 15.82 18.82
C SER A 125 -26.65 16.36 17.86
N ALA A 126 -27.00 17.24 16.93
CA ALA A 126 -26.08 17.69 15.88
C ALA A 126 -25.42 16.54 15.07
N GLY A 127 -26.04 15.36 15.05
CA GLY A 127 -25.55 14.18 14.35
C GLY A 127 -24.54 13.34 15.13
N THR A 128 -24.28 13.64 16.40
CA THR A 128 -23.23 12.95 17.18
C THR A 128 -23.51 11.46 17.40
N ARG A 129 -24.77 11.03 17.48
CA ARG A 129 -25.13 9.61 17.60
C ARG A 129 -24.82 8.82 16.35
N SER A 130 -25.01 9.44 15.17
CA SER A 130 -24.57 8.87 13.88
C SER A 130 -23.07 8.63 13.87
N VAL A 131 -22.27 9.59 14.37
CA VAL A 131 -20.83 9.46 14.49
C VAL A 131 -20.44 8.33 15.44
N GLN A 132 -21.07 8.23 16.61
CA GLN A 132 -20.78 7.15 17.56
C GLN A 132 -21.09 5.77 16.97
N HIS A 133 -22.22 5.64 16.28
CA HIS A 133 -22.57 4.41 15.57
C HIS A 133 -21.54 4.10 14.46
N ALA A 134 -21.16 5.09 13.65
CA ALA A 134 -20.17 4.93 12.59
C ALA A 134 -18.79 4.50 13.15
N LYS A 135 -18.34 5.10 14.27
CA LYS A 135 -17.06 4.76 14.92
C LYS A 135 -16.96 3.29 15.29
N GLN A 136 -18.04 2.66 15.75
CA GLN A 136 -18.06 1.22 16.05
C GLN A 136 -17.85 0.39 14.79
N VAL A 137 -18.54 0.72 13.69
CA VAL A 137 -18.44 -0.01 12.42
C VAL A 137 -17.07 0.16 11.77
N VAL A 138 -16.59 1.39 11.64
CA VAL A 138 -15.32 1.66 10.96
C VAL A 138 -14.11 1.06 11.69
N THR A 139 -14.17 0.96 13.02
CA THR A 139 -13.12 0.32 13.81
C THR A 139 -12.98 -1.18 13.47
N THR A 140 -14.10 -1.89 13.23
CA THR A 140 -14.08 -3.30 12.80
C THR A 140 -13.38 -3.47 11.45
N LEU A 141 -13.48 -2.48 10.57
CA LEU A 141 -12.81 -2.43 9.27
C LEU A 141 -11.35 -1.95 9.35
N ARG A 142 -10.80 -1.79 10.55
CA ARG A 142 -9.46 -1.23 10.80
C ARG A 142 -9.26 0.20 10.31
N LEU A 143 -10.34 0.95 10.04
CA LEU A 143 -10.27 2.40 9.92
C LEU A 143 -9.94 3.00 11.28
N VAL A 144 -9.21 4.11 11.29
CA VAL A 144 -8.85 4.83 12.53
C VAL A 144 -9.73 6.09 12.64
N PRO A 145 -10.83 6.04 13.43
CA PRO A 145 -11.68 7.21 13.60
C PRO A 145 -10.96 8.31 14.38
N LEU A 146 -11.04 9.55 13.88
CA LEU A 146 -10.45 10.71 14.55
C LEU A 146 -11.15 11.04 15.85
N GLY A 147 -10.40 11.64 16.80
CA GLY A 147 -10.96 12.29 17.98
C GLY A 147 -11.68 13.58 17.61
N ALA A 148 -11.07 14.42 16.78
CA ALA A 148 -11.64 15.66 16.29
C ALA A 148 -12.89 15.41 15.39
N THR A 149 -13.97 16.13 15.66
CA THR A 149 -15.21 16.08 14.89
C THR A 149 -15.85 17.47 14.81
N VAL A 150 -16.59 17.72 13.72
CA VAL A 150 -17.43 18.90 13.61
C VAL A 150 -18.90 18.46 13.73
N ALA A 151 -19.63 19.00 14.70
CA ALA A 151 -21.05 18.70 14.92
C ALA A 151 -21.89 19.95 14.66
N LEU A 152 -22.81 19.87 13.70
CA LEU A 152 -23.63 20.99 13.22
C LEU A 152 -25.08 20.80 13.63
N ARG A 153 -25.54 21.60 14.59
CA ARG A 153 -26.97 21.64 14.92
C ARG A 153 -27.70 22.48 13.86
N ILE A 154 -28.62 21.86 13.10
CA ILE A 154 -29.24 22.48 11.93
C ILE A 154 -29.93 23.82 12.30
N ALA A 155 -30.65 23.84 13.42
CA ALA A 155 -31.36 25.04 13.86
C ALA A 155 -30.44 26.27 14.08
N ASP A 156 -29.19 26.03 14.50
CA ASP A 156 -28.25 27.11 14.83
C ASP A 156 -27.28 27.41 13.68
N THR A 157 -27.18 26.51 12.72
CA THR A 157 -26.14 26.57 11.69
C THR A 157 -26.63 26.78 10.28
N VAL A 158 -27.91 26.48 10.00
CA VAL A 158 -28.48 26.59 8.65
C VAL A 158 -29.52 27.71 8.62
N ASP A 159 -29.40 28.56 7.61
CA ASP A 159 -30.36 29.61 7.31
C ASP A 159 -30.68 29.59 5.81
N SER A 160 -31.97 29.51 5.48
CA SER A 160 -32.45 29.50 4.08
C SER A 160 -31.69 28.48 3.19
N GLY A 161 -31.35 27.30 3.75
CA GLY A 161 -30.63 26.24 3.05
C GLY A 161 -29.11 26.45 2.90
N ARG A 162 -28.53 27.45 3.57
CA ARG A 162 -27.10 27.75 3.57
C ARG A 162 -26.54 27.68 4.99
N LEU A 163 -25.26 27.31 5.11
CA LEU A 163 -24.58 27.40 6.40
C LEU A 163 -24.24 28.85 6.73
N ARG A 164 -24.56 29.26 7.97
CA ARG A 164 -24.14 30.56 8.50
C ARG A 164 -22.62 30.55 8.68
N PRO A 165 -21.93 31.62 8.27
CA PRO A 165 -20.48 31.75 8.54
C PRO A 165 -20.18 31.69 10.05
N ASP A 166 -19.14 30.96 10.40
CA ASP A 166 -18.67 30.85 11.79
C ASP A 166 -17.20 30.42 11.80
N ALA A 167 -16.34 31.30 12.31
CA ALA A 167 -14.89 31.09 12.31
C ALA A 167 -14.47 29.88 13.18
N GLY A 168 -15.17 29.64 14.30
CA GLY A 168 -14.87 28.52 15.17
C GLY A 168 -15.14 27.17 14.52
N ARG A 169 -16.23 27.06 13.76
CA ARG A 169 -16.56 25.86 12.99
C ARG A 169 -15.58 25.64 11.84
N GLY A 170 -15.18 26.72 11.16
CA GLY A 170 -14.15 26.66 10.12
C GLY A 170 -12.83 26.15 10.68
N GLN A 171 -12.38 26.70 11.81
CA GLN A 171 -11.17 26.24 12.47
C GLN A 171 -11.23 24.79 12.93
N ALA A 172 -12.40 24.34 13.44
CA ALA A 172 -12.60 22.94 13.80
C ALA A 172 -12.50 22.01 12.57
N ALA A 173 -13.03 22.41 11.41
CA ALA A 173 -12.91 21.63 10.17
C ALA A 173 -11.44 21.54 9.68
N ILE A 174 -10.68 22.62 9.79
CA ILE A 174 -9.25 22.64 9.51
C ILE A 174 -8.50 21.69 10.48
N GLY A 175 -8.86 21.70 11.76
CA GLY A 175 -8.29 20.79 12.75
C GLY A 175 -8.53 19.31 12.43
N VAL A 176 -9.73 18.97 11.90
CA VAL A 176 -10.01 17.61 11.42
C VAL A 176 -9.08 17.24 10.27
N LEU A 177 -8.86 18.14 9.29
CA LEU A 177 -7.94 17.88 8.18
C LEU A 177 -6.50 17.69 8.67
N ASP A 178 -6.01 18.58 9.55
CA ASP A 178 -4.64 18.51 10.08
C ASP A 178 -4.37 17.21 10.84
N GLU A 179 -5.32 16.75 11.69
CA GLU A 179 -5.22 15.47 12.40
C GLU A 179 -5.25 14.30 11.41
N LEU A 180 -6.15 14.35 10.43
CA LEU A 180 -6.28 13.32 9.39
C LEU A 180 -4.98 13.14 8.61
N VAL A 181 -4.38 14.22 8.14
CA VAL A 181 -3.15 14.18 7.34
C VAL A 181 -1.98 13.61 8.14
N ARG A 182 -1.83 14.03 9.42
CA ARG A 182 -0.81 13.46 10.32
C ARG A 182 -0.96 11.95 10.49
N LEU A 183 -2.20 11.48 10.71
CA LEU A 183 -2.47 10.05 10.85
C LEU A 183 -2.34 9.31 9.52
N ALA A 184 -2.71 9.91 8.39
CA ALA A 184 -2.52 9.32 7.07
C ALA A 184 -1.04 9.00 6.79
N HIS A 185 -0.13 9.90 7.16
CA HIS A 185 1.31 9.66 7.08
C HIS A 185 1.77 8.58 8.06
N ALA A 186 1.37 8.66 9.33
CA ALA A 186 1.79 7.72 10.36
C ALA A 186 1.32 6.28 10.08
N LEU A 187 0.14 6.11 9.47
CA LEU A 187 -0.45 4.81 9.18
C LEU A 187 -0.01 4.23 7.81
N ARG A 188 0.67 5.01 6.97
CA ARG A 188 1.10 4.57 5.63
C ARG A 188 1.88 3.25 5.66
N PRO A 189 2.86 3.04 6.54
CA PRO A 189 3.59 1.77 6.61
C PRO A 189 2.68 0.57 6.93
N MET A 190 1.63 0.77 7.73
CA MET A 190 0.67 -0.30 8.04
C MET A 190 -0.20 -0.66 6.83
N ARG A 191 -0.61 0.34 6.02
CA ARG A 191 -1.34 0.09 4.76
C ARG A 191 -0.51 -0.67 3.76
N GLU A 192 0.76 -0.30 3.60
CA GLU A 192 1.70 -0.97 2.71
C GLU A 192 1.89 -2.44 3.10
N ARG A 193 2.00 -2.73 4.40
CA ARG A 193 2.02 -4.12 4.92
C ARG A 193 0.76 -4.90 4.56
N THR A 194 -0.41 -4.29 4.67
CA THR A 194 -1.70 -4.94 4.36
C THR A 194 -1.87 -5.19 2.86
N ARG A 195 -1.40 -4.29 2.01
CA ARG A 195 -1.43 -4.43 0.55
C ARG A 195 -0.46 -5.50 0.03
N SER A 196 0.70 -5.61 0.65
CA SER A 196 1.71 -6.61 0.30
C SER A 196 1.33 -8.03 0.74
N GLY A 197 0.29 -8.20 1.52
CA GLY A 197 -0.09 -9.46 2.17
C GLY A 197 -0.84 -10.46 1.29
N SER A 198 -0.74 -10.41 -0.06
CA SER A 198 -1.37 -11.42 -0.93
C SER A 198 -0.53 -12.68 -1.14
N GLU A 199 0.78 -12.67 -0.85
CA GLU A 199 1.59 -13.88 -0.76
C GLU A 199 2.23 -13.97 0.62
N ALA A 200 2.16 -15.16 1.24
CA ALA A 200 2.76 -15.41 2.55
C ALA A 200 4.27 -15.13 2.47
N THR A 201 4.73 -14.06 3.12
CA THR A 201 6.15 -13.81 3.27
C THR A 201 6.79 -14.97 4.05
N PRO A 202 8.07 -15.31 3.79
CA PRO A 202 8.71 -16.47 4.39
C PRO A 202 8.87 -16.35 5.92
N LEU A 203 8.66 -15.16 6.48
CA LEU A 203 8.86 -14.88 7.90
C LEU A 203 7.59 -14.29 8.52
N PRO A 204 7.10 -14.84 9.63
CA PRO A 204 5.96 -14.26 10.34
C PRO A 204 6.19 -12.79 10.71
N GLY A 205 5.18 -11.94 10.48
CA GLY A 205 5.22 -10.51 10.79
C GLY A 205 6.10 -9.67 9.86
N SER A 206 6.70 -10.27 8.82
CA SER A 206 7.39 -9.50 7.79
C SER A 206 6.43 -9.00 6.71
N TYR A 207 6.86 -8.01 5.97
CA TYR A 207 6.10 -7.43 4.85
C TYR A 207 7.06 -7.00 3.74
N VAL A 208 6.52 -6.89 2.53
CA VAL A 208 7.27 -6.51 1.34
C VAL A 208 6.84 -5.13 0.87
N ARG A 209 7.78 -4.34 0.40
CA ARG A 209 7.50 -3.12 -0.33
C ARG A 209 8.62 -2.77 -1.31
N ALA A 210 8.28 -1.94 -2.29
CA ALA A 210 9.29 -1.32 -3.13
C ALA A 210 10.25 -0.46 -2.29
N LEU A 211 11.53 -0.51 -2.62
CA LEU A 211 12.56 0.36 -2.07
C LEU A 211 12.63 1.64 -2.91
N THR A 212 12.81 2.75 -2.24
CA THR A 212 12.91 4.09 -2.81
C THR A 212 14.28 4.71 -2.50
N PRO A 213 14.69 5.81 -3.15
CA PRO A 213 15.92 6.53 -2.80
C PRO A 213 16.02 6.95 -1.32
N ASP A 214 14.90 7.09 -0.62
CA ASP A 214 14.88 7.42 0.82
C ASP A 214 15.34 6.23 1.69
N ASP A 215 15.26 4.99 1.16
CA ASP A 215 15.72 3.78 1.85
C ASP A 215 17.23 3.51 1.68
N ALA A 216 17.94 4.38 0.96
CA ALA A 216 19.35 4.17 0.68
C ALA A 216 20.24 3.94 1.93
N PRO A 217 20.01 4.59 3.08
CA PRO A 217 20.78 4.29 4.28
C PRO A 217 20.62 2.84 4.74
N GLU A 218 19.39 2.32 4.81
CA GLU A 218 19.10 0.94 5.21
C GLU A 218 19.63 -0.08 4.20
N VAL A 219 19.51 0.23 2.91
CA VAL A 219 20.07 -0.59 1.83
C VAL A 219 21.59 -0.66 1.92
N LEU A 220 22.27 0.46 2.20
CA LEU A 220 23.73 0.48 2.36
C LEU A 220 24.15 -0.38 3.55
N VAL A 221 23.47 -0.31 4.68
CA VAL A 221 23.73 -1.17 5.85
C VAL A 221 23.53 -2.63 5.48
N LEU A 222 22.43 -2.99 4.83
CA LEU A 222 22.16 -4.35 4.38
C LEU A 222 23.29 -4.86 3.46
N GLN A 223 23.72 -4.06 2.47
CA GLN A 223 24.81 -4.44 1.58
C GLN A 223 26.09 -4.72 2.37
N ARG A 224 26.49 -3.83 3.28
CA ARG A 224 27.68 -4.00 4.12
C ARG A 224 27.64 -5.28 4.95
N CYS A 225 26.46 -5.69 5.44
CA CYS A 225 26.29 -6.93 6.20
C CYS A 225 26.30 -8.19 5.30
N CYS A 226 25.64 -8.14 4.14
CA CYS A 226 25.39 -9.33 3.33
C CYS A 226 26.59 -9.78 2.49
N TRP A 227 27.38 -8.83 1.97
CA TRP A 227 28.44 -9.13 0.97
C TRP A 227 29.80 -9.46 1.57
N VAL A 228 29.98 -9.37 2.89
CA VAL A 228 31.24 -9.75 3.55
C VAL A 228 31.60 -11.23 3.32
N GLU A 229 30.63 -12.14 3.43
CA GLU A 229 30.92 -13.57 3.19
C GLU A 229 31.26 -13.87 1.73
N GLU A 230 30.63 -13.18 0.78
CA GLU A 230 30.96 -13.30 -0.63
C GLU A 230 32.37 -12.76 -0.91
N ALA A 231 32.73 -11.65 -0.27
CA ALA A 231 34.06 -11.07 -0.33
C ALA A 231 35.12 -12.06 0.17
N LEU A 232 34.87 -12.67 1.32
CA LEU A 232 35.77 -13.71 1.88
C LEU A 232 35.87 -14.95 0.98
N ALA A 233 34.74 -15.43 0.42
CA ALA A 233 34.70 -16.59 -0.46
C ALA A 233 35.49 -16.36 -1.77
N ASN A 234 35.50 -15.12 -2.26
CA ASN A 234 36.19 -14.74 -3.49
C ASN A 234 37.58 -14.12 -3.27
N ASP A 235 38.03 -14.05 -2.01
CA ASP A 235 39.32 -13.47 -1.61
C ASP A 235 39.50 -12.04 -2.13
N THR A 236 38.49 -11.21 -1.98
CA THR A 236 38.47 -9.81 -2.43
C THR A 236 37.50 -8.97 -1.65
N LEU A 237 37.88 -7.76 -1.25
CA LEU A 237 36.97 -6.73 -0.71
C LEU A 237 36.47 -5.78 -1.81
N ALA A 238 37.01 -5.84 -3.01
CA ALA A 238 36.65 -5.00 -4.14
C ALA A 238 35.33 -5.49 -4.79
N LEU A 239 34.28 -5.54 -4.00
CA LEU A 239 32.91 -5.81 -4.47
C LEU A 239 32.12 -4.52 -4.51
N SER A 240 31.49 -4.23 -5.65
CA SER A 240 30.72 -2.99 -5.82
C SER A 240 29.67 -2.78 -4.71
N ALA A 241 29.08 -3.86 -4.17
CA ALA A 241 28.15 -3.78 -3.05
C ALA A 241 28.78 -3.28 -1.74
N LEU A 242 30.09 -3.48 -1.54
CA LEU A 242 30.83 -3.02 -0.37
C LEU A 242 31.42 -1.62 -0.57
N GLU A 243 31.70 -1.22 -1.81
CA GLU A 243 32.37 0.03 -2.16
C GLU A 243 31.40 1.17 -2.45
N GLU A 244 30.14 0.86 -2.83
CA GLU A 244 29.14 1.87 -3.15
C GLU A 244 28.95 2.88 -2.00
N SER A 245 28.93 4.17 -2.37
CA SER A 245 28.57 5.27 -1.47
C SER A 245 27.06 5.38 -1.30
N LEU A 246 26.62 6.12 -0.29
CA LEU A 246 25.18 6.41 -0.09
C LEU A 246 24.55 7.07 -1.32
N GLU A 247 25.27 7.97 -1.99
CA GLU A 247 24.81 8.65 -3.20
C GLU A 247 24.65 7.69 -4.38
N GLN A 248 25.58 6.76 -4.55
CA GLN A 248 25.51 5.73 -5.59
C GLN A 248 24.33 4.78 -5.33
N VAL A 249 24.07 4.41 -4.07
CA VAL A 249 22.88 3.63 -3.71
C VAL A 249 21.60 4.39 -4.03
N ARG A 250 21.50 5.68 -3.70
CA ARG A 250 20.36 6.51 -4.09
C ARG A 250 20.15 6.59 -5.59
N ALA A 251 21.23 6.75 -6.34
CA ALA A 251 21.17 6.88 -7.79
C ALA A 251 20.60 5.61 -8.46
N TRP A 252 21.05 4.42 -8.05
CA TRP A 252 20.52 3.21 -8.65
C TRP A 252 19.12 2.86 -8.13
N LEU A 253 18.74 3.21 -6.89
CA LEU A 253 17.36 3.07 -6.41
C LEU A 253 16.36 3.92 -7.23
N ALA A 254 16.81 4.99 -7.87
CA ALA A 254 15.99 5.79 -8.76
C ALA A 254 15.80 5.16 -10.16
N THR A 255 16.61 4.17 -10.55
CA THR A 255 16.65 3.62 -11.92
C THR A 255 16.38 2.12 -12.00
N TRP A 256 16.49 1.39 -10.88
CA TRP A 256 16.14 -0.02 -10.77
C TRP A 256 14.83 -0.18 -10.02
N GLN A 257 14.06 -1.18 -10.38
CA GLN A 257 13.01 -1.68 -9.50
C GLN A 257 13.68 -2.47 -8.37
N ALA A 258 13.40 -2.11 -7.14
CA ALA A 258 13.99 -2.80 -6.00
C ALA A 258 12.91 -3.15 -4.97
N THR A 259 12.95 -4.38 -4.48
CA THR A 259 11.99 -4.92 -3.52
C THR A 259 12.72 -5.23 -2.22
N GLY A 260 12.16 -4.78 -1.09
CA GLY A 260 12.68 -5.04 0.25
C GLY A 260 11.71 -5.83 1.10
N LEU A 261 12.23 -6.84 1.82
CA LEU A 261 11.53 -7.56 2.88
C LEU A 261 11.85 -6.90 4.21
N TRP A 262 10.82 -6.50 4.95
CA TRP A 262 10.93 -5.73 6.20
C TRP A 262 10.25 -6.43 7.36
N ARG A 263 10.76 -6.21 8.57
CA ARG A 263 10.08 -6.55 9.83
C ARG A 263 10.53 -5.58 10.92
N ASP A 264 9.58 -5.03 11.67
CA ASP A 264 9.81 -4.12 12.80
C ASP A 264 10.74 -2.94 12.47
N GLY A 265 10.57 -2.36 11.25
CA GLY A 265 11.38 -1.23 10.77
C GLY A 265 12.78 -1.61 10.25
N ARG A 266 13.18 -2.88 10.31
CA ARG A 266 14.46 -3.39 9.82
C ARG A 266 14.32 -3.99 8.43
N LEU A 267 15.21 -3.63 7.51
CA LEU A 267 15.34 -4.27 6.19
C LEU A 267 16.06 -5.63 6.38
N LEU A 268 15.35 -6.71 6.08
CA LEU A 268 15.82 -8.10 6.28
C LEU A 268 16.45 -8.70 5.04
N GLY A 269 16.06 -8.24 3.87
CA GLY A 269 16.59 -8.69 2.61
C GLY A 269 16.06 -7.84 1.47
N MET A 270 16.74 -7.90 0.34
CA MET A 270 16.34 -7.16 -0.86
C MET A 270 16.72 -7.89 -2.13
N VAL A 271 16.10 -7.49 -3.21
CA VAL A 271 16.48 -7.82 -4.59
C VAL A 271 16.19 -6.61 -5.47
N ARG A 272 17.00 -6.39 -6.51
CA ARG A 272 16.71 -5.37 -7.53
C ARG A 272 16.62 -5.99 -8.90
N THR A 273 15.78 -5.42 -9.75
CA THR A 273 15.53 -5.90 -11.10
C THR A 273 15.46 -4.74 -12.08
N ARG A 274 15.79 -4.98 -13.35
CA ARG A 274 15.52 -4.07 -14.45
C ARG A 274 15.56 -4.82 -15.76
N ARG A 275 14.82 -4.32 -16.74
CA ARG A 275 14.94 -4.74 -18.13
C ARG A 275 16.14 -4.04 -18.79
N VAL A 276 16.94 -4.83 -19.55
CA VAL A 276 17.95 -4.33 -20.47
C VAL A 276 17.77 -5.11 -21.76
N ASP A 277 17.36 -4.44 -22.81
CA ASP A 277 16.96 -5.05 -24.09
C ASP A 277 15.87 -6.13 -23.89
N ASP A 278 16.15 -7.38 -24.26
CA ASP A 278 15.29 -8.55 -24.10
C ASP A 278 15.59 -9.35 -22.81
N ASP A 279 16.48 -8.86 -21.96
CA ASP A 279 16.92 -9.53 -20.75
C ASP A 279 16.34 -8.89 -19.49
N TRP A 280 15.92 -9.73 -18.55
CA TRP A 280 15.52 -9.33 -17.19
C TRP A 280 16.71 -9.53 -16.24
N HIS A 281 17.33 -8.43 -15.85
CA HIS A 281 18.47 -8.46 -14.95
C HIS A 281 18.04 -8.49 -13.50
N VAL A 282 18.55 -9.49 -12.75
CA VAL A 282 18.38 -9.63 -11.30
C VAL A 282 19.71 -9.33 -10.63
N GLY A 283 19.72 -8.44 -9.65
CA GLY A 283 20.92 -8.07 -8.93
C GLY A 283 20.69 -7.73 -7.47
N ARG A 284 21.75 -7.60 -6.70
CA ARG A 284 21.69 -7.24 -5.27
C ARG A 284 20.71 -8.10 -4.45
N LEU A 285 20.63 -9.41 -4.75
CA LEU A 285 19.92 -10.35 -3.91
C LEU A 285 20.71 -10.57 -2.61
N GLY A 286 20.21 -10.04 -1.51
CA GLY A 286 20.87 -10.10 -0.20
C GLY A 286 19.87 -10.37 0.92
N VAL A 287 20.29 -11.15 1.91
CA VAL A 287 19.55 -11.46 3.14
C VAL A 287 20.46 -11.28 4.33
N VAL A 288 19.98 -10.60 5.38
CA VAL A 288 20.75 -10.42 6.61
C VAL A 288 21.30 -11.76 7.14
N PRO A 289 22.52 -11.79 7.68
CA PRO A 289 23.18 -13.04 8.07
C PRO A 289 22.38 -13.90 9.07
N ASP A 290 21.71 -13.27 10.02
CA ASP A 290 20.93 -13.92 11.07
C ASP A 290 19.63 -14.62 10.58
N LEU A 291 19.22 -14.39 9.33
CA LEU A 291 18.03 -15.02 8.72
C LEU A 291 18.35 -15.93 7.53
N ARG A 292 19.61 -16.24 7.32
CA ARG A 292 20.02 -17.19 6.27
C ARG A 292 19.53 -18.61 6.57
N GLY A 293 19.34 -19.42 5.53
CA GLY A 293 18.82 -20.77 5.67
C GLY A 293 17.30 -20.87 5.91
N GLN A 294 16.61 -19.76 6.12
CA GLN A 294 15.15 -19.70 6.37
C GLN A 294 14.32 -19.53 5.08
N GLY A 295 14.91 -19.73 3.91
CA GLY A 295 14.19 -19.63 2.63
C GLY A 295 14.00 -18.23 2.06
N VAL A 296 14.38 -17.17 2.78
CA VAL A 296 14.18 -15.76 2.39
C VAL A 296 14.82 -15.44 1.04
N GLY A 297 16.04 -15.87 0.80
CA GLY A 297 16.72 -15.61 -0.49
C GLY A 297 16.05 -16.28 -1.68
N ARG A 298 15.54 -17.51 -1.50
CA ARG A 298 14.76 -18.21 -2.53
C ARG A 298 13.44 -17.50 -2.80
N TRP A 299 12.79 -17.02 -1.75
CA TRP A 299 11.55 -16.29 -1.86
C TRP A 299 11.75 -14.96 -2.61
N LEU A 300 12.76 -14.13 -2.25
CA LEU A 300 13.09 -12.89 -2.95
C LEU A 300 13.44 -13.13 -4.43
N LEU A 301 14.09 -14.23 -4.76
CA LEU A 301 14.39 -14.60 -6.14
C LEU A 301 13.09 -14.88 -6.94
N ARG A 302 12.15 -15.60 -6.34
CA ARG A 302 10.82 -15.84 -6.96
C ARG A 302 10.04 -14.55 -7.18
N GLU A 303 10.06 -13.62 -6.23
CA GLU A 303 9.47 -12.30 -6.41
C GLU A 303 10.08 -11.54 -7.60
N ALA A 304 11.41 -11.60 -7.74
CA ALA A 304 12.12 -11.00 -8.86
C ALA A 304 11.78 -11.67 -10.21
N GLU A 305 11.54 -12.99 -10.21
CA GLU A 305 11.12 -13.78 -11.37
C GLU A 305 9.66 -13.49 -11.73
N ALA A 306 8.78 -13.35 -10.75
CA ALA A 306 7.37 -13.02 -10.98
C ALA A 306 7.17 -11.60 -11.54
N ALA A 307 8.13 -10.71 -11.30
CA ALA A 307 8.12 -9.32 -11.77
C ALA A 307 8.69 -9.13 -13.19
N VAL A 308 8.99 -10.21 -13.92
CA VAL A 308 9.56 -10.14 -15.27
C VAL A 308 8.64 -9.35 -16.22
N ASP A 309 9.20 -8.33 -16.87
CA ASP A 309 8.47 -7.53 -17.85
C ASP A 309 8.08 -8.36 -19.11
N ALA A 310 6.91 -8.08 -19.64
CA ALA A 310 6.45 -8.69 -20.89
C ALA A 310 7.46 -8.42 -22.04
N GLY A 311 7.81 -9.48 -22.77
CA GLY A 311 8.76 -9.42 -23.88
C GLY A 311 10.22 -9.68 -23.49
N CYS A 312 10.54 -9.90 -22.22
CA CYS A 312 11.84 -10.47 -21.85
C CYS A 312 11.91 -11.94 -22.24
N ARG A 313 13.08 -12.35 -22.75
CA ARG A 313 13.31 -13.74 -23.20
C ARG A 313 14.03 -14.59 -22.16
N ARG A 314 14.83 -13.97 -21.32
CA ARG A 314 15.60 -14.65 -20.28
C ARG A 314 15.85 -13.76 -19.07
N ILE A 315 16.07 -14.42 -17.94
CA ILE A 315 16.49 -13.79 -16.70
C ILE A 315 18.00 -13.95 -16.58
N VAL A 316 18.71 -12.89 -16.25
CA VAL A 316 20.18 -12.86 -16.13
C VAL A 316 20.57 -12.40 -14.74
N LEU A 317 21.50 -13.09 -14.11
CA LEU A 317 22.12 -12.68 -12.86
C LEU A 317 23.62 -13.05 -12.84
N SER A 318 24.36 -12.40 -11.93
CA SER A 318 25.77 -12.70 -11.72
C SER A 318 26.10 -12.82 -10.24
N THR A 319 27.12 -13.65 -9.94
CA THR A 319 27.67 -13.82 -8.60
C THR A 319 29.15 -14.08 -8.68
N GLY A 320 29.89 -14.00 -7.56
CA GLY A 320 31.29 -14.36 -7.53
C GLY A 320 31.52 -15.81 -7.96
N ALA A 321 32.52 -16.05 -8.79
CA ALA A 321 32.79 -17.38 -9.36
C ALA A 321 33.11 -18.46 -8.29
N ARG A 322 33.60 -18.05 -7.12
CA ARG A 322 33.87 -18.94 -5.98
C ARG A 322 32.70 -19.02 -4.97
N SER A 323 31.60 -18.29 -5.19
CA SER A 323 30.41 -18.30 -4.33
C SER A 323 29.57 -19.56 -4.53
N ARG A 324 30.12 -20.73 -4.15
CA ARG A 324 29.51 -22.06 -4.36
C ARG A 324 28.11 -22.18 -3.80
N HIS A 325 27.80 -21.47 -2.71
CA HIS A 325 26.49 -21.50 -2.11
C HIS A 325 25.46 -20.82 -3.02
N ASN A 326 25.78 -19.62 -3.53
CA ASN A 326 24.90 -18.85 -4.42
C ASN A 326 24.69 -19.60 -5.75
N ILE A 327 25.76 -20.13 -6.35
CA ILE A 327 25.68 -20.90 -7.60
C ILE A 327 24.76 -22.12 -7.42
N ARG A 328 24.87 -22.87 -6.33
CA ARG A 328 23.97 -23.99 -6.03
C ARG A 328 22.52 -23.53 -5.84
N LEU A 329 22.29 -22.41 -5.15
CA LEU A 329 20.95 -21.82 -5.00
C LEU A 329 20.33 -21.54 -6.37
N TYR A 330 21.05 -20.88 -7.26
CA TYR A 330 20.56 -20.51 -8.58
C TYR A 330 20.33 -21.75 -9.47
N HIS A 331 21.25 -22.71 -9.47
CA HIS A 331 21.04 -23.97 -10.21
C HIS A 331 19.79 -24.71 -9.72
N ALA A 332 19.54 -24.76 -8.40
CA ALA A 332 18.33 -25.36 -7.84
C ALA A 332 17.03 -24.60 -8.20
N GLN A 333 17.13 -23.36 -8.69
CA GLN A 333 16.01 -22.57 -9.20
C GLN A 333 15.93 -22.56 -10.74
N GLY A 334 16.69 -23.44 -11.42
CA GLY A 334 16.63 -23.63 -12.87
C GLY A 334 17.57 -22.73 -13.69
N TYR A 335 18.43 -21.95 -13.05
CA TYR A 335 19.45 -21.19 -13.76
C TYR A 335 20.58 -22.10 -14.26
N ARG A 336 21.22 -21.70 -15.35
CA ARG A 336 22.40 -22.37 -15.90
C ARG A 336 23.53 -21.37 -16.00
N THR A 337 24.75 -21.80 -15.67
CA THR A 337 25.96 -20.98 -15.85
C THR A 337 26.22 -20.83 -17.34
N GLU A 338 26.25 -19.61 -17.84
CA GLU A 338 26.50 -19.27 -19.24
C GLU A 338 27.98 -18.98 -19.46
N SER A 339 28.58 -18.23 -18.54
CA SER A 339 30.03 -17.88 -18.59
C SER A 339 30.63 -17.69 -17.20
N SER A 340 31.93 -17.80 -17.11
CA SER A 340 32.71 -17.46 -15.92
C SER A 340 34.08 -16.98 -16.33
N ASP A 341 34.54 -15.85 -15.81
CA ASP A 341 35.86 -15.27 -16.04
C ASP A 341 36.85 -15.53 -14.89
N GLY A 342 36.47 -16.39 -13.95
CA GLY A 342 37.26 -16.69 -12.77
C GLY A 342 37.02 -15.75 -11.59
N ALA A 343 36.52 -14.53 -11.82
CA ALA A 343 36.09 -13.58 -10.80
C ALA A 343 34.57 -13.61 -10.62
N THR A 344 33.86 -13.64 -11.73
CA THR A 344 32.39 -13.60 -11.77
C THR A 344 31.82 -14.75 -12.59
N ALA A 345 30.72 -15.34 -12.16
CA ALA A 345 29.90 -16.29 -12.91
C ALA A 345 28.59 -15.61 -13.32
N SER A 346 28.25 -15.66 -14.62
CA SER A 346 26.98 -15.25 -15.17
C SER A 346 26.08 -16.45 -15.33
N LEU A 347 24.83 -16.33 -14.86
CA LEU A 347 23.83 -17.38 -14.92
C LEU A 347 22.56 -16.86 -15.58
N THR A 348 21.92 -17.73 -16.37
CA THR A 348 20.71 -17.39 -17.10
C THR A 348 19.61 -18.42 -16.90
N LYS A 349 18.36 -17.98 -17.03
CA LYS A 349 17.15 -18.81 -17.02
C LYS A 349 16.20 -18.31 -18.11
N PRO A 350 15.67 -19.16 -19.02
CA PRO A 350 14.71 -18.74 -20.01
C PRO A 350 13.40 -18.32 -19.35
N VAL A 351 12.73 -17.28 -19.90
CA VAL A 351 11.38 -16.93 -19.55
C VAL A 351 10.43 -17.79 -20.40
N PRO A 352 9.44 -18.51 -19.81
CA PRO A 352 8.45 -19.26 -20.57
C PRO A 352 7.70 -18.37 -21.56
N ALA A 353 7.45 -18.84 -22.77
CA ALA A 353 6.77 -18.07 -23.82
C ALA A 353 5.30 -17.77 -23.50
N ASP A 354 4.68 -18.55 -22.60
CA ASP A 354 3.34 -18.34 -22.07
C ASP A 354 3.50 -17.80 -20.65
N GLY A 355 2.98 -16.61 -20.37
CA GLY A 355 3.09 -15.92 -19.08
C GLY A 355 2.44 -16.64 -17.88
N GLY A 356 2.69 -17.93 -17.74
CA GLY A 356 2.24 -18.81 -16.68
C GLY A 356 3.40 -19.29 -15.83
N VAL A 357 3.37 -18.98 -14.54
CA VAL A 357 4.20 -19.58 -13.52
C VAL A 357 3.95 -21.08 -13.51
N GLY A 358 4.90 -21.87 -14.01
CA GLY A 358 4.84 -23.33 -13.95
C GLY A 358 4.88 -23.79 -12.50
N VAL A 359 3.76 -24.31 -12.02
CA VAL A 359 3.71 -25.15 -10.81
C VAL A 359 4.43 -26.45 -11.18
N PRO A 360 5.41 -26.95 -10.40
CA PRO A 360 5.99 -28.26 -10.64
C PRO A 360 4.90 -29.33 -10.46
N ASP A 361 4.68 -30.14 -11.49
CA ASP A 361 3.87 -31.36 -11.40
C ASP A 361 4.45 -32.25 -10.28
N GLU A 362 3.72 -32.39 -9.20
CA GLU A 362 3.91 -33.53 -8.27
C GLU A 362 3.41 -34.78 -9.02
N GLU A 363 4.33 -35.60 -9.48
CA GLU A 363 4.05 -36.95 -9.91
C GLU A 363 3.38 -37.74 -8.77
N LEU A 364 2.09 -37.94 -8.94
CA LEU A 364 1.34 -38.95 -8.22
C LEU A 364 1.85 -40.34 -8.61
N THR A 365 2.86 -40.86 -7.94
CA THR A 365 3.11 -42.31 -7.92
C THR A 365 2.24 -42.91 -6.83
N GLY A 366 1.08 -43.43 -7.25
CA GLY A 366 0.34 -44.40 -6.49
C GLY A 366 1.05 -45.74 -6.52
N ALA A 367 1.09 -46.41 -5.38
CA ALA A 367 0.91 -47.86 -5.25
C ALA A 367 1.24 -48.30 -3.81
N GLY A 368 0.30 -49.04 -3.20
CA GLY A 368 0.54 -49.89 -2.05
C GLY A 368 -0.33 -49.60 -0.86
#